data_80c87a68d087fda989b442eff00d2175
#
_entry.id   80c87a68d087fda989b442eff00d2175
#
_cell.length_a   1.000
_cell.length_b   1.000
_cell.length_c   1.000
_cell.angle_alpha   90.00
_cell.angle_beta   90.00
_cell.angle_gamma   90.00
#
_symmetry.space_group_name_H-M   'P 1'
#
loop_
_entity.id
_entity.type
_entity.pdbx_description
1 polymer ?
#
loop_
_entity_poly.entity_id
_entity_poly.type
_entity_poly.pdbx_seq_one_letter_code
_entity_poly.pdbx_strand_id
1 'polypeptide(L)'
;MDQWLEEIRAALPELVVYQQEPMKKHTTFRVGGPADLYVCPKKQELPVILGLAKKKGLAVTVIGNGSNLLVGDKGIRGLVIEVGAQMNAVEVQGNILRAQAGALLSQVATKAAAAGLGGMEFAAGIPGSMGGAVTMNAGAYGGEMKDVIRQVTVLTPECEQKVLSREELDLSYRHSCISKNHFLVLEAELSLTPAPEQEIRAKMAELREKRVEKQPLEYPSAGSTFKRPEGYFAGKLIMDAGLRGYAVGDAQVSEKHCGFVINRGNATAAEILQLMKDVQERVKKQSGVTLEPEVKMIGEF
;
A
#
# COMPACT_ATOMS: atom_id res chain seq x y z
N MET A 1 -23.87 -10.89 -10.08
CA MET A 1 -23.59 -9.52 -9.58
C MET A 1 -24.86 -8.90 -9.01
N ASP A 2 -25.96 -8.80 -9.75
CA ASP A 2 -27.19 -8.16 -9.29
C ASP A 2 -27.79 -8.81 -8.03
N GLN A 3 -27.79 -10.15 -7.97
CA GLN A 3 -28.26 -10.86 -6.77
C GLN A 3 -27.39 -10.61 -5.53
N TRP A 4 -26.08 -10.37 -5.69
CA TRP A 4 -25.22 -9.94 -4.58
C TRP A 4 -25.60 -8.53 -4.13
N LEU A 5 -25.85 -7.63 -5.08
CA LEU A 5 -26.27 -6.25 -4.79
C LEU A 5 -27.61 -6.19 -4.01
N GLU A 6 -28.58 -7.04 -4.35
CA GLU A 6 -29.84 -7.13 -3.62
C GLU A 6 -29.62 -7.65 -2.19
N GLU A 7 -28.86 -8.76 -2.04
CA GLU A 7 -28.62 -9.37 -0.72
C GLU A 7 -27.78 -8.44 0.19
N ILE A 8 -26.77 -7.74 -0.36
CA ILE A 8 -25.93 -6.83 0.45
C ILE A 8 -26.71 -5.59 0.90
N ARG A 9 -27.56 -5.03 0.05
CA ARG A 9 -28.43 -3.89 0.41
C ARG A 9 -29.45 -4.26 1.49
N ALA A 10 -29.95 -5.49 1.46
CA ALA A 10 -30.87 -5.97 2.50
C ALA A 10 -30.14 -6.20 3.84
N ALA A 11 -28.91 -6.73 3.80
CA ALA A 11 -28.12 -7.04 4.99
C ALA A 11 -27.43 -5.80 5.60
N LEU A 12 -26.97 -4.88 4.77
CA LEU A 12 -26.21 -3.68 5.15
C LEU A 12 -26.77 -2.45 4.41
N PRO A 13 -27.93 -1.93 4.80
CA PRO A 13 -28.62 -0.86 4.06
C PRO A 13 -27.86 0.46 4.03
N GLU A 14 -26.95 0.71 4.98
CA GLU A 14 -26.12 1.92 5.03
C GLU A 14 -24.81 1.79 4.23
N LEU A 15 -24.44 0.58 3.80
CA LEU A 15 -23.22 0.38 3.02
C LEU A 15 -23.41 0.95 1.61
N VAL A 16 -22.58 1.92 1.26
CA VAL A 16 -22.54 2.46 -0.09
C VAL A 16 -21.78 1.52 -1.01
N VAL A 17 -22.43 1.03 -2.06
CA VAL A 17 -21.82 0.19 -3.09
C VAL A 17 -21.74 0.99 -4.39
N TYR A 18 -20.51 1.24 -4.85
CA TYR A 18 -20.28 1.87 -6.13
C TYR A 18 -20.14 0.81 -7.22
N GLN A 19 -20.72 1.05 -8.39
CA GLN A 19 -20.57 0.23 -9.57
C GLN A 19 -19.70 0.96 -10.59
N GLN A 20 -18.84 0.26 -11.30
CA GLN A 20 -17.93 0.81 -12.30
C GLN A 20 -17.09 1.97 -11.73
N GLU A 21 -16.61 1.81 -10.48
CA GLU A 21 -15.85 2.86 -9.81
C GLU A 21 -14.43 2.98 -10.40
N PRO A 22 -14.06 4.16 -10.93
CA PRO A 22 -12.74 4.35 -11.55
C PRO A 22 -11.60 4.21 -10.55
N MET A 23 -10.78 3.16 -10.66
CA MET A 23 -9.70 2.86 -9.73
C MET A 23 -8.58 3.91 -9.73
N LYS A 24 -8.46 4.73 -10.77
CA LYS A 24 -7.54 5.88 -10.78
C LYS A 24 -7.77 6.88 -9.63
N LYS A 25 -8.95 6.88 -9.02
CA LYS A 25 -9.25 7.70 -7.82
C LYS A 25 -8.70 7.07 -6.53
N HIS A 26 -8.40 5.77 -6.55
CA HIS A 26 -8.03 4.94 -5.41
C HIS A 26 -6.58 4.45 -5.50
N THR A 27 -5.78 5.01 -6.40
CA THR A 27 -4.35 4.74 -6.55
C THR A 27 -3.53 6.02 -6.55
N THR A 28 -2.34 5.99 -5.94
CA THR A 28 -1.44 7.15 -5.98
C THR A 28 -0.78 7.36 -7.34
N PHE A 29 -0.76 6.35 -8.21
CA PHE A 29 -0.41 6.51 -9.62
C PHE A 29 -1.45 7.31 -10.41
N ARG A 30 -2.69 7.39 -9.90
CA ARG A 30 -3.85 7.97 -10.61
C ARG A 30 -4.12 7.27 -11.94
N VAL A 31 -3.92 5.96 -11.97
CA VAL A 31 -4.12 5.08 -13.12
C VAL A 31 -5.00 3.91 -12.70
N GLY A 32 -5.78 3.37 -13.63
CA GLY A 32 -6.62 2.20 -13.43
C GLY A 32 -8.03 2.37 -13.98
N GLY A 33 -8.51 1.33 -14.67
CA GLY A 33 -9.88 1.21 -15.16
C GLY A 33 -10.88 1.00 -14.03
N PRO A 34 -12.16 0.72 -14.35
CA PRO A 34 -13.22 0.62 -13.37
C PRO A 34 -13.19 -0.71 -12.59
N ALA A 35 -13.50 -0.67 -11.30
CA ALA A 35 -13.91 -1.84 -10.54
C ALA A 35 -15.38 -2.14 -10.81
N ASP A 36 -15.74 -3.42 -11.03
CA ASP A 36 -17.15 -3.79 -11.23
C ASP A 36 -17.99 -3.35 -10.03
N LEU A 37 -17.54 -3.69 -8.83
CA LEU A 37 -18.12 -3.26 -7.56
C LEU A 37 -17.02 -2.76 -6.63
N TYR A 38 -17.33 -1.71 -5.88
CA TYR A 38 -16.42 -1.12 -4.91
C TYR A 38 -17.15 -0.73 -3.63
N VAL A 39 -16.53 -1.04 -2.48
CA VAL A 39 -17.03 -0.68 -1.15
C VAL A 39 -15.89 -0.21 -0.24
N CYS A 40 -16.22 0.71 0.70
CA CYS A 40 -15.34 1.11 1.82
C CYS A 40 -16.07 0.84 3.14
N PRO A 41 -16.02 -0.41 3.68
CA PRO A 41 -16.84 -0.82 4.80
C PRO A 41 -16.24 -0.44 6.16
N LYS A 42 -17.11 -0.49 7.18
CA LYS A 42 -16.70 -0.56 8.59
C LYS A 42 -16.21 -1.98 8.93
N LYS A 43 -15.38 -2.09 9.98
CA LYS A 43 -14.81 -3.38 10.43
C LYS A 43 -15.87 -4.48 10.64
N GLN A 44 -16.99 -4.14 11.27
CA GLN A 44 -18.07 -5.08 11.58
C GLN A 44 -18.86 -5.57 10.35
N GLU A 45 -18.77 -4.87 9.21
CA GLU A 45 -19.47 -5.22 7.97
C GLU A 45 -18.71 -6.25 7.13
N LEU A 46 -17.39 -6.36 7.32
CA LEU A 46 -16.49 -7.22 6.54
C LEU A 46 -16.94 -8.69 6.52
N PRO A 47 -17.30 -9.35 7.65
CA PRO A 47 -17.71 -10.76 7.61
C PRO A 47 -18.95 -11.00 6.75
N VAL A 48 -19.92 -10.08 6.77
CA VAL A 48 -21.14 -10.17 5.96
C VAL A 48 -20.80 -10.01 4.48
N ILE A 49 -19.99 -8.99 4.13
CA ILE A 49 -19.58 -8.71 2.76
C ILE A 49 -18.82 -9.90 2.16
N LEU A 50 -17.82 -10.41 2.89
CA LEU A 50 -16.99 -11.54 2.44
C LEU A 50 -17.79 -12.85 2.38
N GLY A 51 -18.67 -13.11 3.36
CA GLY A 51 -19.55 -14.27 3.37
C GLY A 51 -20.49 -14.30 2.17
N LEU A 52 -21.13 -13.16 1.84
CA LEU A 52 -21.98 -13.02 0.65
C LEU A 52 -21.18 -13.12 -0.65
N ALA A 53 -19.99 -12.53 -0.72
CA ALA A 53 -19.12 -12.65 -1.89
C ALA A 53 -18.72 -14.10 -2.14
N LYS A 54 -18.30 -14.82 -1.09
CA LYS A 54 -17.96 -16.27 -1.14
C LYS A 54 -19.16 -17.11 -1.60
N LYS A 55 -20.35 -16.88 -1.02
CA LYS A 55 -21.59 -17.58 -1.39
C LYS A 55 -21.94 -17.42 -2.87
N LYS A 56 -21.62 -16.26 -3.46
CA LYS A 56 -21.90 -15.94 -4.87
C LYS A 56 -20.73 -16.21 -5.83
N GLY A 57 -19.61 -16.75 -5.34
CA GLY A 57 -18.41 -16.96 -6.14
C GLY A 57 -17.82 -15.65 -6.71
N LEU A 58 -18.03 -14.54 -6.03
CA LEU A 58 -17.54 -13.22 -6.46
C LEU A 58 -16.06 -13.08 -6.07
N ALA A 59 -15.21 -12.81 -7.04
CA ALA A 59 -13.81 -12.52 -6.76
C ALA A 59 -13.68 -11.25 -5.91
N VAL A 60 -12.81 -11.30 -4.88
CA VAL A 60 -12.59 -10.18 -3.96
C VAL A 60 -11.15 -9.70 -4.07
N THR A 61 -10.99 -8.39 -4.27
CA THR A 61 -9.70 -7.71 -4.21
C THR A 61 -9.71 -6.72 -3.04
N VAL A 62 -8.80 -6.88 -2.08
CA VAL A 62 -8.67 -5.98 -0.94
C VAL A 62 -7.55 -4.98 -1.22
N ILE A 63 -7.83 -3.70 -1.03
CA ILE A 63 -6.85 -2.63 -1.15
C ILE A 63 -6.81 -1.76 0.12
N GLY A 64 -5.70 -1.10 0.34
CA GLY A 64 -5.60 0.02 1.29
C GLY A 64 -5.55 1.35 0.54
N ASN A 65 -4.62 2.22 0.88
CA ASN A 65 -4.47 3.56 0.25
C ASN A 65 -3.95 3.54 -1.22
N GLY A 66 -3.86 2.39 -1.87
CA GLY A 66 -3.46 2.28 -3.27
C GLY A 66 -2.06 2.78 -3.62
N SER A 67 -1.19 2.95 -2.63
CA SER A 67 0.12 3.62 -2.79
C SER A 67 1.23 2.72 -3.35
N ASN A 68 0.95 1.44 -3.57
CA ASN A 68 1.87 0.48 -4.19
C ASN A 68 1.17 -0.37 -5.26
N LEU A 69 0.15 0.20 -5.93
CA LEU A 69 -0.66 -0.51 -6.91
C LEU A 69 -0.55 0.10 -8.30
N LEU A 70 -0.48 -0.78 -9.30
CA LEU A 70 -0.78 -0.49 -10.69
C LEU A 70 -2.02 -1.29 -11.08
N VAL A 71 -3.13 -0.60 -11.32
CA VAL A 71 -4.39 -1.21 -11.74
C VAL A 71 -4.50 -1.17 -13.25
N GLY A 72 -4.81 -2.31 -13.89
CA GLY A 72 -4.94 -2.42 -15.33
C GLY A 72 -6.03 -1.52 -15.93
N ASP A 73 -5.87 -1.15 -17.19
CA ASP A 73 -6.77 -0.20 -17.87
C ASP A 73 -8.20 -0.76 -18.07
N LYS A 74 -8.35 -2.08 -18.13
CA LYS A 74 -9.67 -2.72 -18.18
C LYS A 74 -10.34 -2.83 -16.81
N GLY A 75 -9.60 -2.52 -15.71
CA GLY A 75 -10.12 -2.46 -14.37
C GLY A 75 -10.09 -3.80 -13.61
N ILE A 76 -10.90 -3.91 -12.57
CA ILE A 76 -10.93 -5.06 -11.66
C ILE A 76 -12.30 -5.73 -11.74
N ARG A 77 -12.30 -7.04 -12.04
CA ARG A 77 -13.55 -7.85 -12.04
C ARG A 77 -13.90 -8.26 -10.61
N GLY A 78 -15.20 -8.27 -10.32
CA GLY A 78 -15.74 -8.64 -9.02
C GLY A 78 -15.83 -7.47 -8.04
N LEU A 79 -15.50 -7.73 -6.77
CA LEU A 79 -15.65 -6.79 -5.66
C LEU A 79 -14.29 -6.26 -5.20
N VAL A 80 -14.13 -4.95 -5.18
CA VAL A 80 -13.00 -4.27 -4.52
C VAL A 80 -13.47 -3.79 -3.14
N ILE A 81 -12.72 -4.17 -2.11
CA ILE A 81 -12.90 -3.70 -0.73
C ILE A 81 -11.74 -2.78 -0.40
N GLU A 82 -12.01 -1.49 -0.21
CA GLU A 82 -11.02 -0.56 0.34
C GLU A 82 -11.09 -0.57 1.87
N VAL A 83 -9.99 -0.96 2.50
CA VAL A 83 -9.78 -0.79 3.94
C VAL A 83 -9.22 0.62 4.15
N GLY A 84 -10.12 1.58 4.34
CA GLY A 84 -9.81 3.01 4.31
C GLY A 84 -10.43 3.79 5.48
N ALA A 85 -11.05 4.93 5.18
CA ALA A 85 -11.49 5.92 6.16
C ALA A 85 -12.48 5.40 7.21
N GLN A 86 -13.27 4.36 6.91
CA GLN A 86 -14.21 3.75 7.87
C GLN A 86 -13.52 2.84 8.92
N MET A 87 -12.21 2.58 8.75
CA MET A 87 -11.39 1.75 9.64
C MET A 87 -10.07 2.45 9.97
N ASN A 88 -10.13 3.69 10.47
CA ASN A 88 -8.95 4.55 10.66
C ASN A 88 -8.71 4.97 12.11
N ALA A 89 -9.38 4.35 13.09
CA ALA A 89 -9.19 4.67 14.49
C ALA A 89 -7.74 4.38 14.94
N VAL A 90 -7.20 5.30 15.76
CA VAL A 90 -5.88 5.16 16.38
C VAL A 90 -6.01 5.48 17.85
N GLU A 91 -5.57 4.59 18.72
CA GLU A 91 -5.64 4.70 20.17
C GLU A 91 -4.26 4.50 20.79
N VAL A 92 -4.00 5.17 21.92
CA VAL A 92 -2.73 5.06 22.66
C VAL A 92 -3.05 4.70 24.12
N GLN A 93 -2.39 3.65 24.62
CA GLN A 93 -2.47 3.23 26.00
C GLN A 93 -1.07 2.90 26.54
N GLY A 94 -0.53 3.74 27.38
CA GLY A 94 0.88 3.62 27.81
C GLY A 94 1.81 3.74 26.61
N ASN A 95 2.67 2.76 26.40
CA ASN A 95 3.58 2.67 25.26
C ASN A 95 3.05 1.80 24.10
N ILE A 96 1.79 1.38 24.17
CA ILE A 96 1.12 0.63 23.10
C ILE A 96 0.24 1.57 22.29
N LEU A 97 0.42 1.53 20.97
CA LEU A 97 -0.43 2.22 20.02
C LEU A 97 -1.19 1.17 19.21
N ARG A 98 -2.51 1.27 19.18
CA ARG A 98 -3.41 0.47 18.35
C ARG A 98 -3.87 1.30 17.17
N ALA A 99 -3.75 0.75 15.97
CA ALA A 99 -4.21 1.42 14.75
C ALA A 99 -5.01 0.45 13.89
N GLN A 100 -6.21 0.84 13.51
CA GLN A 100 -7.00 0.10 12.52
C GLN A 100 -6.33 0.14 11.16
N ALA A 101 -6.60 -0.87 10.34
CA ALA A 101 -5.87 -1.13 9.10
C ALA A 101 -5.97 -0.01 8.05
N GLY A 102 -7.05 0.77 8.06
CA GLY A 102 -7.25 1.94 7.18
C GLY A 102 -6.58 3.23 7.66
N ALA A 103 -6.04 3.26 8.89
CA ALA A 103 -5.34 4.44 9.40
C ALA A 103 -4.11 4.75 8.55
N LEU A 104 -3.96 5.99 8.10
CA LEU A 104 -2.79 6.42 7.35
C LEU A 104 -1.55 6.42 8.25
N LEU A 105 -0.42 5.96 7.74
CA LEU A 105 0.84 5.93 8.51
C LEU A 105 1.25 7.30 9.03
N SER A 106 0.98 8.36 8.28
CA SER A 106 1.22 9.75 8.73
C SER A 106 0.36 10.14 9.94
N GLN A 107 -0.89 9.68 10.01
CA GLN A 107 -1.78 9.90 11.16
C GLN A 107 -1.27 9.12 12.37
N VAL A 108 -0.87 7.85 12.18
CA VAL A 108 -0.33 7.00 13.23
C VAL A 108 0.96 7.61 13.82
N ALA A 109 1.90 8.01 12.96
CA ALA A 109 3.15 8.65 13.39
C ALA A 109 2.90 9.97 14.11
N THR A 110 1.96 10.79 13.64
CA THR A 110 1.58 12.05 14.31
C THR A 110 0.96 11.80 15.68
N LYS A 111 0.09 10.80 15.81
CA LYS A 111 -0.54 10.42 17.07
C LYS A 111 0.50 9.87 18.07
N ALA A 112 1.45 9.04 17.60
CA ALA A 112 2.56 8.54 18.39
C ALA A 112 3.42 9.70 18.93
N ALA A 113 3.82 10.64 18.07
CA ALA A 113 4.60 11.82 18.47
C ALA A 113 3.90 12.66 19.52
N ALA A 114 2.60 12.95 19.33
CA ALA A 114 1.80 13.72 20.30
C ALA A 114 1.65 13.01 21.68
N ALA A 115 1.83 11.69 21.71
CA ALA A 115 1.84 10.90 22.94
C ALA A 115 3.25 10.72 23.53
N GLY A 116 4.30 11.34 22.97
CA GLY A 116 5.67 11.17 23.41
C GLY A 116 6.21 9.76 23.15
N LEU A 117 5.81 9.13 22.04
CA LEU A 117 6.20 7.77 21.66
C LEU A 117 6.96 7.78 20.35
N GLY A 118 8.25 7.48 20.40
CA GLY A 118 9.13 7.31 19.25
C GLY A 118 9.09 5.90 18.66
N GLY A 119 9.58 5.76 17.42
CA GLY A 119 9.67 4.52 16.67
C GLY A 119 8.86 4.52 15.37
N MET A 120 7.96 5.52 15.17
CA MET A 120 7.17 5.64 13.93
C MET A 120 7.64 6.78 13.00
N GLU A 121 8.76 7.42 13.27
CA GLU A 121 9.26 8.57 12.51
C GLU A 121 9.52 8.21 11.04
N PHE A 122 10.04 7.00 10.79
CA PHE A 122 10.31 6.50 9.44
C PHE A 122 9.06 6.41 8.56
N ALA A 123 7.91 6.17 9.20
CA ALA A 123 6.64 5.92 8.53
C ALA A 123 5.86 7.20 8.21
N ALA A 124 6.20 8.34 8.84
CA ALA A 124 5.45 9.59 8.73
C ALA A 124 5.28 10.10 7.28
N GLY A 125 6.24 9.81 6.43
CA GLY A 125 6.22 10.20 5.01
C GLY A 125 5.74 9.09 4.04
N ILE A 126 5.47 7.88 4.49
CA ILE A 126 5.00 6.79 3.61
C ILE A 126 3.50 6.98 3.34
N PRO A 127 3.07 7.08 2.06
CA PRO A 127 1.68 7.34 1.71
C PRO A 127 0.80 6.07 1.78
N GLY A 128 1.03 5.20 2.78
CA GLY A 128 0.33 3.93 2.97
C GLY A 128 -0.65 3.95 4.14
N SER A 129 -1.55 2.98 4.17
CA SER A 129 -2.36 2.64 5.34
C SER A 129 -1.66 1.59 6.21
N MET A 130 -2.06 1.47 7.47
CA MET A 130 -1.52 0.51 8.42
C MET A 130 -1.61 -0.93 7.90
N GLY A 131 -2.76 -1.36 7.35
CA GLY A 131 -2.94 -2.68 6.79
C GLY A 131 -2.00 -2.98 5.62
N GLY A 132 -1.82 -2.02 4.70
CA GLY A 132 -0.86 -2.13 3.61
C GLY A 132 0.59 -2.19 4.11
N ALA A 133 0.91 -1.41 5.15
CA ALA A 133 2.24 -1.39 5.75
C ALA A 133 2.59 -2.71 6.43
N VAL A 134 1.66 -3.31 7.17
CA VAL A 134 1.83 -4.65 7.76
C VAL A 134 2.03 -5.70 6.66
N THR A 135 1.17 -5.66 5.64
CA THR A 135 1.18 -6.66 4.55
C THR A 135 2.52 -6.74 3.84
N MET A 136 3.21 -5.62 3.67
CA MET A 136 4.50 -5.59 2.97
C MET A 136 5.69 -5.27 3.87
N ASN A 137 5.54 -5.30 5.19
CA ASN A 137 6.58 -4.86 6.11
C ASN A 137 7.20 -3.54 5.64
N ALA A 138 6.37 -2.50 5.49
CA ALA A 138 6.80 -1.23 4.93
C ALA A 138 7.93 -0.61 5.74
N GLY A 139 8.91 -0.04 5.06
CA GLY A 139 10.05 0.60 5.70
C GLY A 139 10.67 1.70 4.85
N ALA A 140 11.32 2.64 5.52
CA ALA A 140 12.05 3.74 4.93
C ALA A 140 13.13 4.23 5.90
N TYR A 141 14.23 4.76 5.39
CA TYR A 141 15.29 5.41 6.18
C TYR A 141 15.85 4.57 7.35
N GLY A 142 15.91 3.25 7.18
CA GLY A 142 16.49 2.32 8.15
C GLY A 142 15.50 1.79 9.19
N GLY A 143 14.25 2.27 9.24
CA GLY A 143 13.18 1.71 10.06
C GLY A 143 12.18 0.92 9.20
N GLU A 144 11.54 -0.08 9.78
CA GLU A 144 10.50 -0.88 9.14
C GLU A 144 9.45 -1.35 10.15
N MET A 145 8.28 -1.77 9.67
CA MET A 145 7.15 -2.15 10.54
C MET A 145 7.50 -3.26 11.53
N LYS A 146 8.34 -4.22 11.15
CA LYS A 146 8.77 -5.31 12.06
C LYS A 146 9.47 -4.79 13.32
N ASP A 147 10.04 -3.58 13.30
CA ASP A 147 10.78 -3.04 14.45
C ASP A 147 9.84 -2.59 15.57
N VAL A 148 8.59 -2.28 15.22
CA VAL A 148 7.58 -1.71 16.15
C VAL A 148 6.33 -2.58 16.32
N ILE A 149 6.02 -3.48 15.40
CA ILE A 149 4.85 -4.36 15.50
C ILE A 149 5.01 -5.31 16.70
N ARG A 150 3.97 -5.37 17.54
CA ARG A 150 3.80 -6.33 18.63
C ARG A 150 2.93 -7.51 18.17
N GLN A 151 1.75 -7.20 17.64
CA GLN A 151 0.79 -8.19 17.14
C GLN A 151 -0.17 -7.54 16.14
N VAL A 152 -0.86 -8.37 15.35
CA VAL A 152 -1.82 -7.93 14.34
C VAL A 152 -3.08 -8.78 14.41
N THR A 153 -4.24 -8.13 14.44
CA THR A 153 -5.53 -8.80 14.30
C THR A 153 -5.88 -8.88 12.82
N VAL A 154 -6.17 -10.07 12.35
CA VAL A 154 -6.55 -10.35 10.96
C VAL A 154 -7.92 -11.03 10.88
N LEU A 155 -8.54 -10.96 9.70
CA LEU A 155 -9.67 -11.77 9.31
C LEU A 155 -9.17 -12.83 8.34
N THR A 156 -9.48 -14.11 8.61
CA THR A 156 -9.11 -15.23 7.74
C THR A 156 -10.07 -15.34 6.55
N PRO A 157 -9.75 -16.15 5.51
CA PRO A 157 -10.69 -16.44 4.42
C PRO A 157 -12.01 -17.10 4.85
N GLU A 158 -12.02 -17.70 6.05
CA GLU A 158 -13.20 -18.28 6.70
C GLU A 158 -14.00 -17.25 7.50
N CYS A 159 -13.59 -15.96 7.47
CA CYS A 159 -14.17 -14.86 8.24
C CYS A 159 -13.99 -15.01 9.77
N GLU A 160 -12.96 -15.70 10.21
CA GLU A 160 -12.60 -15.82 11.62
C GLU A 160 -11.56 -14.75 11.98
N GLN A 161 -11.71 -14.12 13.14
CA GLN A 161 -10.68 -13.21 13.65
C GLN A 161 -9.55 -14.03 14.30
N LYS A 162 -8.31 -13.73 13.90
CA LYS A 162 -7.09 -14.29 14.49
C LYS A 162 -6.14 -13.18 14.88
N VAL A 163 -5.48 -13.33 16.04
CA VAL A 163 -4.38 -12.48 16.45
C VAL A 163 -3.09 -13.20 16.12
N LEU A 164 -2.22 -12.53 15.37
CA LEU A 164 -0.90 -13.02 14.99
C LEU A 164 0.17 -12.26 15.78
N SER A 165 1.08 -12.96 16.42
CA SER A 165 2.26 -12.38 17.03
C SER A 165 3.23 -11.85 15.95
N ARG A 166 4.23 -11.07 16.37
CA ARG A 166 5.29 -10.59 15.49
C ARG A 166 6.01 -11.73 14.76
N GLU A 167 6.25 -12.84 15.44
CA GLU A 167 6.93 -14.03 14.92
C GLU A 167 6.07 -14.76 13.88
N GLU A 168 4.75 -14.89 14.14
CA GLU A 168 3.80 -15.52 13.22
C GLU A 168 3.59 -14.71 11.93
N LEU A 169 3.88 -13.41 11.94
CA LEU A 169 3.77 -12.53 10.77
C LEU A 169 4.84 -12.79 9.71
N ASP A 170 5.93 -13.49 10.03
CA ASP A 170 7.04 -13.81 9.09
C ASP A 170 7.52 -12.57 8.32
N LEU A 171 7.83 -11.49 9.07
CA LEU A 171 8.18 -10.19 8.50
C LEU A 171 9.62 -10.17 7.99
N SER A 172 9.77 -9.90 6.69
CA SER A 172 11.05 -9.68 6.04
C SER A 172 10.95 -8.59 4.96
N TYR A 173 12.01 -8.37 4.19
CA TYR A 173 12.02 -7.30 3.18
C TYR A 173 10.86 -7.44 2.19
N ARG A 174 9.91 -6.50 2.25
CA ARG A 174 8.69 -6.45 1.44
C ARG A 174 7.83 -7.72 1.53
N HIS A 175 7.84 -8.36 2.68
CA HIS A 175 7.15 -9.63 2.92
C HIS A 175 6.49 -9.69 4.29
N SER A 176 5.35 -10.37 4.33
CA SER A 176 4.69 -10.91 5.53
C SER A 176 3.86 -12.13 5.15
N CYS A 177 3.41 -12.90 6.14
CA CYS A 177 2.51 -14.04 5.92
C CYS A 177 1.11 -13.63 5.43
N ILE A 178 0.74 -12.35 5.52
CA ILE A 178 -0.60 -11.83 5.21
C ILE A 178 -1.04 -12.16 3.78
N SER A 179 -0.20 -11.81 2.79
CA SER A 179 -0.53 -12.05 1.38
C SER A 179 -0.62 -13.54 1.04
N LYS A 180 0.31 -14.36 1.59
CA LYS A 180 0.37 -15.81 1.33
C LYS A 180 -0.86 -16.54 1.86
N ASN A 181 -1.37 -16.12 3.02
CA ASN A 181 -2.51 -16.74 3.68
C ASN A 181 -3.84 -16.06 3.32
N HIS A 182 -3.84 -15.08 2.41
CA HIS A 182 -5.04 -14.30 2.03
C HIS A 182 -5.76 -13.67 3.23
N PHE A 183 -5.01 -13.28 4.25
CA PHE A 183 -5.56 -12.60 5.41
C PHE A 183 -5.89 -11.14 5.11
N LEU A 184 -6.93 -10.62 5.77
CA LEU A 184 -7.26 -9.20 5.76
C LEU A 184 -6.87 -8.60 7.10
N VAL A 185 -5.95 -7.64 7.10
CA VAL A 185 -5.56 -6.94 8.34
C VAL A 185 -6.70 -6.08 8.83
N LEU A 186 -7.06 -6.22 10.10
CA LEU A 186 -8.08 -5.42 10.76
C LEU A 186 -7.47 -4.31 11.63
N GLU A 187 -6.40 -4.64 12.38
CA GLU A 187 -5.78 -3.74 13.35
C GLU A 187 -4.35 -4.21 13.65
N ALA A 188 -3.45 -3.28 13.91
CA ALA A 188 -2.11 -3.57 14.42
C ALA A 188 -1.88 -2.92 15.80
N GLU A 189 -1.24 -3.65 16.69
CA GLU A 189 -0.65 -3.12 17.92
C GLU A 189 0.84 -2.88 17.74
N LEU A 190 1.27 -1.68 18.06
CA LEU A 190 2.67 -1.26 18.03
C LEU A 190 3.18 -1.05 19.46
N SER A 191 4.38 -1.56 19.74
CA SER A 191 5.12 -1.26 20.97
C SER A 191 6.14 -0.17 20.66
N LEU A 192 5.93 1.02 21.23
CA LEU A 192 6.72 2.21 20.96
C LEU A 192 7.54 2.61 22.18
N THR A 193 8.58 3.42 21.98
CA THR A 193 9.50 3.82 23.04
C THR A 193 9.20 5.26 23.49
N PRO A 194 9.03 5.53 24.80
CA PRO A 194 8.90 6.89 25.29
C PRO A 194 10.08 7.77 24.90
N ALA A 195 9.80 8.93 24.33
CA ALA A 195 10.80 9.92 23.95
C ALA A 195 10.18 11.33 23.97
N PRO A 196 10.99 12.40 24.12
CA PRO A 196 10.49 13.77 24.04
C PRO A 196 9.80 14.05 22.71
N GLU A 197 8.58 14.59 22.73
CA GLU A 197 7.81 14.91 21.52
C GLU A 197 8.62 15.79 20.54
N GLN A 198 9.37 16.75 21.08
CA GLN A 198 10.18 17.64 20.27
C GLN A 198 11.25 16.89 19.44
N GLU A 199 11.90 15.89 20.02
CA GLU A 199 12.91 15.07 19.33
C GLU A 199 12.25 14.20 18.22
N ILE A 200 11.10 13.59 18.54
CA ILE A 200 10.33 12.80 17.57
C ILE A 200 9.93 13.67 16.38
N ARG A 201 9.37 14.86 16.63
CA ARG A 201 8.95 15.78 15.57
C ARG A 201 10.14 16.32 14.77
N ALA A 202 11.27 16.61 15.41
CA ALA A 202 12.50 17.01 14.74
C ALA A 202 12.97 15.90 13.78
N LYS A 203 12.94 14.63 14.21
CA LYS A 203 13.29 13.50 13.35
C LYS A 203 12.32 13.31 12.19
N MET A 204 11.01 13.44 12.42
CA MET A 204 10.01 13.40 11.35
C MET A 204 10.25 14.50 10.32
N ALA A 205 10.59 15.73 10.75
CA ALA A 205 10.90 16.85 9.87
C ALA A 205 12.16 16.58 9.03
N GLU A 206 13.25 16.12 9.66
CA GLU A 206 14.48 15.71 8.96
C GLU A 206 14.20 14.68 7.85
N LEU A 207 13.42 13.64 8.17
CA LEU A 207 13.09 12.59 7.21
C LEU A 207 12.18 13.09 6.08
N ARG A 208 11.28 14.03 6.39
CA ARG A 208 10.46 14.71 5.38
C ARG A 208 11.30 15.53 4.41
N GLU A 209 12.25 16.32 4.92
CA GLU A 209 13.16 17.12 4.07
C GLU A 209 13.96 16.21 3.13
N LYS A 210 14.58 15.14 3.64
CA LYS A 210 15.28 14.14 2.82
C LYS A 210 14.38 13.54 1.74
N ARG A 211 13.10 13.35 2.05
CA ARG A 211 12.13 12.80 1.10
C ARG A 211 11.78 13.82 0.01
N VAL A 212 11.49 15.06 0.39
CA VAL A 212 11.19 16.15 -0.55
C VAL A 212 12.38 16.41 -1.48
N GLU A 213 13.60 16.38 -0.94
CA GLU A 213 14.82 16.56 -1.74
C GLU A 213 15.01 15.45 -2.79
N LYS A 214 14.75 14.18 -2.42
CA LYS A 214 15.15 13.01 -3.24
C LYS A 214 14.04 12.38 -4.06
N GLN A 215 12.77 12.54 -3.69
CA GLN A 215 11.66 11.86 -4.36
C GLN A 215 10.80 12.82 -5.20
N PRO A 216 10.21 12.35 -6.33
CA PRO A 216 9.40 13.15 -7.23
C PRO A 216 7.96 13.29 -6.68
N LEU A 217 7.79 13.93 -5.52
CA LEU A 217 6.50 14.02 -4.82
C LEU A 217 5.48 14.89 -5.54
N GLU A 218 5.91 15.69 -6.50
CA GLU A 218 5.10 16.54 -7.37
C GLU A 218 4.31 15.75 -8.43
N TYR A 219 4.70 14.48 -8.69
CA TYR A 219 4.04 13.62 -9.67
C TYR A 219 3.37 12.42 -9.03
N PRO A 220 2.22 11.96 -9.57
CA PRO A 220 1.62 10.68 -9.19
C PRO A 220 2.59 9.52 -9.45
N SER A 221 2.72 8.63 -8.46
CA SER A 221 3.56 7.43 -8.54
C SER A 221 3.13 6.40 -7.50
N ALA A 222 3.63 5.17 -7.58
CA ALA A 222 3.46 4.14 -6.56
C ALA A 222 4.76 3.89 -5.75
N GLY A 223 5.54 4.94 -5.50
CA GLY A 223 6.82 4.80 -4.79
C GLY A 223 7.91 4.19 -5.67
N SER A 224 8.83 3.45 -5.04
CA SER A 224 9.88 2.71 -5.77
C SER A 224 9.25 1.63 -6.65
N THR A 225 9.53 1.67 -7.94
CA THR A 225 8.90 0.75 -8.91
C THR A 225 9.46 -0.66 -8.82
N PHE A 226 10.75 -0.79 -8.47
CA PHE A 226 11.45 -2.06 -8.38
C PHE A 226 12.04 -2.27 -6.99
N LYS A 227 12.05 -3.52 -6.54
CA LYS A 227 12.74 -3.94 -5.33
C LYS A 227 14.25 -3.64 -5.44
N ARG A 228 14.89 -3.47 -4.31
CA ARG A 228 16.35 -3.35 -4.25
C ARG A 228 16.97 -4.73 -4.51
N PRO A 229 17.75 -4.91 -5.60
CA PRO A 229 18.49 -6.15 -5.82
C PRO A 229 19.59 -6.32 -4.78
N GLU A 230 19.93 -7.55 -4.49
CA GLU A 230 21.05 -7.87 -3.58
C GLU A 230 22.36 -7.25 -4.08
N GLY A 231 23.06 -6.53 -3.22
CA GLY A 231 24.31 -5.83 -3.55
C GLY A 231 24.17 -4.58 -4.41
N TYR A 232 22.96 -4.21 -4.86
CA TYR A 232 22.76 -3.08 -5.78
C TYR A 232 21.65 -2.12 -5.30
N PHE A 233 21.54 -1.00 -6.01
CA PHE A 233 20.43 -0.05 -5.89
C PHE A 233 19.69 0.04 -7.23
N ALA A 234 18.41 -0.30 -7.27
CA ALA A 234 17.62 -0.29 -8.50
C ALA A 234 17.69 1.06 -9.24
N GLY A 235 17.50 2.18 -8.52
CA GLY A 235 17.59 3.51 -9.12
C GLY A 235 18.96 3.84 -9.73
N LYS A 236 20.06 3.34 -9.14
CA LYS A 236 21.40 3.51 -9.72
C LYS A 236 21.57 2.68 -11.00
N LEU A 237 21.15 1.42 -11.00
CA LEU A 237 21.21 0.57 -12.20
C LEU A 237 20.41 1.18 -13.36
N ILE A 238 19.22 1.74 -13.07
CA ILE A 238 18.37 2.41 -14.07
C ILE A 238 19.05 3.67 -14.60
N MET A 239 19.65 4.45 -13.72
CA MET A 239 20.40 5.65 -14.10
C MET A 239 21.62 5.31 -14.96
N ASP A 240 22.40 4.31 -14.56
CA ASP A 240 23.60 3.87 -15.28
C ASP A 240 23.24 3.26 -16.64
N ALA A 241 22.03 2.70 -16.80
CA ALA A 241 21.48 2.25 -18.08
C ALA A 241 21.02 3.41 -19.00
N GLY A 242 21.25 4.68 -18.62
CA GLY A 242 20.89 5.84 -19.42
C GLY A 242 19.37 6.10 -19.48
N LEU A 243 18.61 5.57 -18.52
CA LEU A 243 17.13 5.60 -18.55
C LEU A 243 16.51 6.76 -17.74
N ARG A 244 17.31 7.69 -17.22
CA ARG A 244 16.82 8.91 -16.58
C ARG A 244 15.93 9.67 -17.58
N GLY A 245 14.69 9.96 -17.22
CA GLY A 245 13.74 10.68 -18.07
C GLY A 245 13.18 9.85 -19.25
N TYR A 246 13.57 8.56 -19.39
CA TYR A 246 12.99 7.70 -20.42
C TYR A 246 11.48 7.57 -20.25
N ALA A 247 10.71 7.70 -21.33
CA ALA A 247 9.27 7.76 -21.29
C ALA A 247 8.61 6.84 -22.33
N VAL A 248 7.41 6.37 -21.99
CA VAL A 248 6.47 5.70 -22.90
C VAL A 248 5.12 6.39 -22.69
N GLY A 249 4.67 7.17 -23.68
CA GLY A 249 3.51 8.05 -23.50
C GLY A 249 3.73 9.04 -22.34
N ASP A 250 2.77 9.12 -21.42
CA ASP A 250 2.85 9.95 -20.20
C ASP A 250 3.50 9.23 -18.99
N ALA A 251 3.88 7.96 -19.13
CA ALA A 251 4.69 7.26 -18.13
C ALA A 251 6.18 7.61 -18.30
N GLN A 252 6.88 7.97 -17.21
CA GLN A 252 8.28 8.37 -17.29
C GLN A 252 9.09 7.84 -16.10
N VAL A 253 10.35 7.43 -16.35
CA VAL A 253 11.37 7.29 -15.30
C VAL A 253 11.71 8.67 -14.75
N SER A 254 11.50 8.90 -13.48
CA SER A 254 11.71 10.20 -12.87
C SER A 254 13.15 10.71 -13.07
N GLU A 255 13.28 11.95 -13.49
CA GLU A 255 14.59 12.62 -13.61
C GLU A 255 15.23 12.87 -12.24
N LYS A 256 14.40 13.05 -11.19
CA LYS A 256 14.83 13.29 -9.82
C LYS A 256 15.32 12.03 -9.13
N HIS A 257 14.63 10.88 -9.34
CA HIS A 257 14.97 9.60 -8.74
C HIS A 257 14.62 8.45 -9.69
N CYS A 258 15.61 7.89 -10.36
CA CYS A 258 15.40 6.86 -11.39
C CYS A 258 14.74 5.55 -10.89
N GLY A 259 14.64 5.32 -9.58
CA GLY A 259 13.88 4.20 -9.01
C GLY A 259 12.36 4.39 -9.05
N PHE A 260 11.87 5.58 -9.44
CA PHE A 260 10.46 5.91 -9.54
C PHE A 260 10.01 6.01 -10.99
N VAL A 261 8.92 5.36 -11.32
CA VAL A 261 8.10 5.67 -12.49
C VAL A 261 7.02 6.64 -12.05
N ILE A 262 6.83 7.70 -12.81
CA ILE A 262 5.86 8.76 -12.56
C ILE A 262 4.84 8.84 -13.70
N ASN A 263 3.64 9.30 -13.38
CA ASN A 263 2.62 9.67 -14.34
C ASN A 263 2.71 11.19 -14.59
N ARG A 264 3.06 11.59 -15.82
CA ARG A 264 3.23 13.00 -16.23
C ARG A 264 1.90 13.72 -16.48
N GLY A 265 0.81 12.98 -16.56
CA GLY A 265 -0.52 13.55 -16.84
C GLY A 265 -1.59 12.48 -16.97
N ASN A 266 -1.67 11.82 -18.10
CA ASN A 266 -2.70 10.86 -18.43
C ASN A 266 -2.12 9.48 -18.81
N ALA A 267 -1.06 9.05 -18.13
CA ALA A 267 -0.48 7.73 -18.38
C ALA A 267 -1.53 6.63 -18.21
N THR A 268 -1.48 5.65 -19.09
CA THR A 268 -2.27 4.41 -18.99
C THR A 268 -1.48 3.35 -18.22
N ALA A 269 -2.18 2.32 -17.72
CA ALA A 269 -1.51 1.18 -17.11
C ALA A 269 -0.65 0.41 -18.12
N ALA A 270 -1.08 0.35 -19.36
CA ALA A 270 -0.32 -0.26 -20.45
C ALA A 270 1.01 0.48 -20.70
N GLU A 271 1.01 1.81 -20.72
CA GLU A 271 2.24 2.62 -20.86
C GLU A 271 3.21 2.41 -19.71
N ILE A 272 2.71 2.42 -18.46
CA ILE A 272 3.54 2.16 -17.26
C ILE A 272 4.13 0.75 -17.33
N LEU A 273 3.32 -0.25 -17.67
CA LEU A 273 3.77 -1.65 -17.78
C LEU A 273 4.82 -1.82 -18.88
N GLN A 274 4.64 -1.17 -20.04
CA GLN A 274 5.62 -1.20 -21.12
C GLN A 274 6.93 -0.55 -20.70
N LEU A 275 6.87 0.63 -20.08
CA LEU A 275 8.05 1.30 -19.56
C LEU A 275 8.79 0.45 -18.52
N MET A 276 8.07 -0.24 -17.62
CA MET A 276 8.69 -1.16 -16.65
C MET A 276 9.42 -2.31 -17.36
N LYS A 277 8.84 -2.90 -18.41
CA LYS A 277 9.48 -3.96 -19.20
C LYS A 277 10.75 -3.45 -19.90
N ASP A 278 10.68 -2.29 -20.54
CA ASP A 278 11.83 -1.67 -21.21
C ASP A 278 12.98 -1.42 -20.23
N VAL A 279 12.66 -0.94 -19.01
CA VAL A 279 13.64 -0.74 -17.94
C VAL A 279 14.28 -2.06 -17.54
N GLN A 280 13.48 -3.11 -17.32
CA GLN A 280 13.98 -4.43 -16.93
C GLN A 280 14.94 -5.00 -17.99
N GLU A 281 14.56 -4.93 -19.27
CA GLU A 281 15.34 -5.45 -20.39
C GLU A 281 16.69 -4.71 -20.54
N ARG A 282 16.66 -3.38 -20.52
CA ARG A 282 17.85 -2.55 -20.71
C ARG A 282 18.81 -2.68 -19.55
N VAL A 283 18.32 -2.67 -18.29
CA VAL A 283 19.16 -2.91 -17.10
C VAL A 283 19.77 -4.30 -17.14
N LYS A 284 18.99 -5.33 -17.46
CA LYS A 284 19.50 -6.70 -17.58
C LYS A 284 20.58 -6.83 -18.64
N LYS A 285 20.38 -6.21 -19.83
CA LYS A 285 21.33 -6.22 -20.93
C LYS A 285 22.66 -5.56 -20.54
N GLN A 286 22.62 -4.49 -19.76
CA GLN A 286 23.81 -3.72 -19.41
C GLN A 286 24.55 -4.30 -18.19
N SER A 287 23.83 -4.71 -17.14
CA SER A 287 24.42 -5.08 -15.84
C SER A 287 24.32 -6.57 -15.51
N GLY A 288 23.54 -7.33 -16.27
CA GLY A 288 23.21 -8.74 -15.96
C GLY A 288 22.18 -8.88 -14.83
N VAL A 289 21.82 -7.79 -14.14
CA VAL A 289 20.89 -7.81 -12.98
C VAL A 289 19.45 -7.78 -13.47
N THR A 290 18.62 -8.69 -12.96
CA THR A 290 17.17 -8.69 -13.21
C THR A 290 16.47 -7.87 -12.12
N LEU A 291 15.75 -6.82 -12.52
CA LEU A 291 14.93 -6.02 -11.61
C LEU A 291 13.57 -6.71 -11.37
N GLU A 292 13.19 -6.85 -10.11
CA GLU A 292 11.86 -7.34 -9.72
C GLU A 292 10.93 -6.16 -9.41
N PRO A 293 9.69 -6.13 -9.94
CA PRO A 293 8.71 -5.11 -9.57
C PRO A 293 8.40 -5.14 -8.06
N GLU A 294 8.40 -3.98 -7.42
CA GLU A 294 7.85 -3.78 -6.07
C GLU A 294 6.37 -3.45 -6.15
N VAL A 295 5.99 -2.68 -7.16
CA VAL A 295 4.60 -2.31 -7.43
C VAL A 295 3.77 -3.55 -7.74
N LYS A 296 2.62 -3.68 -7.08
CA LYS A 296 1.68 -4.80 -7.28
C LYS A 296 0.75 -4.48 -8.44
N MET A 297 0.77 -5.35 -9.45
CA MET A 297 -0.13 -5.28 -10.60
C MET A 297 -1.40 -6.04 -10.28
N ILE A 298 -2.56 -5.42 -10.45
CA ILE A 298 -3.88 -6.00 -10.19
C ILE A 298 -4.86 -5.63 -11.29
N GLY A 299 -5.91 -6.46 -11.47
CA GLY A 299 -6.90 -6.25 -12.53
C GLY A 299 -6.43 -6.73 -13.90
N GLU A 300 -7.14 -6.28 -14.93
CA GLU A 300 -6.95 -6.68 -16.33
C GLU A 300 -6.22 -5.57 -17.13
N PHE A 301 -5.15 -5.95 -17.81
CA PHE A 301 -4.29 -5.03 -18.59
C PHE A 301 -4.62 -5.06 -20.08
#